data_dfccb06c5d9f33bbda3fab7d33c079c7
#
_entry.id   dfccb06c5d9f33bbda3fab7d33c079c7
#
_cell.length_a   1.000
_cell.length_b   1.000
_cell.length_c   1.000
_cell.angle_alpha   90.00
_cell.angle_beta   90.00
_cell.angle_gamma   90.00
#
_symmetry.space_group_name_H-M   'P 1'
#
loop_
_entity.id
_entity.type
_entity.pdbx_description
1 polymer ?
#
loop_
_entity_poly.entity_id
_entity_poly.type
_entity_poly.pdbx_seq_one_letter_code
_entity_poly.pdbx_strand_id
1 'polypeptide(L)'
;MTFKKIYGLILGVVAVGLASCSSDLNNEGNTPINPTKTAKRSLTLSANNATTRSYISLQDGNQWRKGDRFIVYNLTSPAGTDELVAKGDGANTLLEGNVTCADNNEIAVFFPYQNSAGVGNQHKVDISLNMSNLSENGQVVNRAQDGKLENLKYFDFSYGTTRVRTTPGSNNVTGNVQMHKQYAVLRLKFKADGQELKNLKKLTISNVFTSGRFDMSTGQLTEKQKGDITITPSAPLDSFVVAVFPEEHFRPTFTVVGSDNKTYRFSVGVDLPIANADYAPYVVAVKEITPYIEIDGVKWGKYNLQYTPNSTTAGWKDGYHLAKNPWDYFYTAKCGYPLTESVLDDRVTTFDGKWDHFRWGDIVKASDYSVVSNGNYSLWNKDGDINGQFNSDKTLGDLAAYASNGKWQIPTASMFANMMSKTAQSFGYFIDGAGNTIYGALFDPNVPENQKGWILDKNGNPYQKSNLNATQTIDRDPILREFKEKDFEKALFFPMAGMYNEYGQSHLAKPGSQGAYWLATGGNATQASAFAPYVSERNQIYTGNTKSAKHAKRAMYSIRPIYVGQ
;
A
#
# COMPACT_ATOMS: atom_id res chain seq x y z
N MET A 1 23.54 39.26 -13.79
CA MET A 1 24.49 38.55 -14.69
C MET A 1 23.73 37.51 -15.49
N THR A 2 23.63 37.76 -16.76
CA THR A 2 22.82 37.04 -17.76
C THR A 2 23.67 35.93 -18.37
N PHE A 3 23.18 34.68 -18.41
CA PHE A 3 23.79 33.67 -19.27
C PHE A 3 22.79 33.18 -20.31
N LYS A 4 23.23 33.34 -21.58
CA LYS A 4 22.50 33.05 -22.82
C LYS A 4 22.41 31.56 -23.11
N LYS A 5 21.25 31.17 -23.64
CA LYS A 5 21.03 29.91 -24.35
C LYS A 5 21.83 29.87 -25.66
N ILE A 6 22.43 28.71 -25.94
CA ILE A 6 22.92 28.38 -27.29
C ILE A 6 22.18 27.13 -27.75
N TYR A 7 21.38 27.28 -28.80
CA TYR A 7 20.80 26.19 -29.56
C TYR A 7 21.79 25.79 -30.67
N GLY A 8 22.22 24.53 -30.66
CA GLY A 8 22.94 23.93 -31.78
C GLY A 8 21.99 23.02 -32.57
N LEU A 9 21.62 23.48 -33.74
CA LEU A 9 20.87 22.74 -34.74
C LEU A 9 21.85 21.91 -35.57
N ILE A 10 21.77 20.58 -35.55
CA ILE A 10 22.49 19.71 -36.48
C ILE A 10 21.46 19.05 -37.38
N LEU A 11 21.41 19.48 -38.65
CA LEU A 11 20.75 18.79 -39.74
C LEU A 11 21.61 17.57 -40.13
N GLY A 12 21.08 16.37 -39.96
CA GLY A 12 21.64 15.15 -40.53
C GLY A 12 20.79 14.67 -41.71
N VAL A 13 21.42 14.59 -42.85
CA VAL A 13 20.87 14.20 -44.14
C VAL A 13 20.46 12.73 -44.11
N VAL A 14 19.21 12.47 -44.46
CA VAL A 14 18.68 11.12 -44.69
C VAL A 14 19.07 10.66 -46.08
N ALA A 15 19.96 9.69 -46.19
CA ALA A 15 20.20 8.96 -47.43
C ALA A 15 19.29 7.74 -47.47
N VAL A 16 18.24 7.80 -48.31
CA VAL A 16 17.38 6.67 -48.61
C VAL A 16 18.09 5.76 -49.61
N GLY A 17 18.63 4.66 -49.13
CA GLY A 17 19.11 3.59 -50.01
C GLY A 17 17.98 2.61 -50.33
N LEU A 18 17.43 2.72 -51.53
CA LEU A 18 16.55 1.71 -52.12
C LEU A 18 17.41 0.47 -52.48
N ALA A 19 17.31 -0.58 -51.67
CA ALA A 19 17.80 -1.90 -52.08
C ALA A 19 16.65 -2.68 -52.69
N SER A 20 16.76 -2.93 -53.97
CA SER A 20 15.85 -3.71 -54.80
C SER A 20 15.82 -5.17 -54.33
N CYS A 21 14.63 -5.72 -54.15
CA CYS A 21 14.43 -7.16 -54.05
C CYS A 21 14.68 -7.80 -55.43
N SER A 22 15.76 -8.54 -55.56
CA SER A 22 15.84 -9.54 -56.62
C SER A 22 15.46 -10.90 -56.01
N SER A 23 14.36 -11.43 -56.51
CA SER A 23 13.97 -12.83 -56.32
C SER A 23 14.86 -13.72 -57.15
N ASP A 24 15.81 -14.40 -56.53
CA ASP A 24 16.46 -15.57 -57.14
C ASP A 24 15.95 -16.81 -56.42
N LEU A 25 15.08 -17.50 -57.10
CA LEU A 25 14.74 -18.92 -56.91
C LEU A 25 15.83 -19.79 -57.54
N ASN A 26 16.25 -20.77 -56.77
CA ASN A 26 17.09 -21.93 -57.15
C ASN A 26 18.61 -21.71 -57.11
N ASN A 27 19.18 -22.08 -55.94
CA ASN A 27 20.32 -23.01 -55.93
C ASN A 27 20.44 -23.64 -54.51
N GLU A 28 20.06 -24.89 -54.37
CA GLU A 28 20.47 -25.72 -53.24
C GLU A 28 21.98 -26.03 -53.34
N GLY A 29 22.78 -25.02 -53.17
CA GLY A 29 24.21 -25.14 -52.99
C GLY A 29 24.52 -25.10 -51.49
N ASN A 30 25.12 -26.14 -50.96
CA ASN A 30 25.72 -26.23 -49.64
C ASN A 30 26.72 -25.09 -49.40
N THR A 31 26.19 -23.91 -49.06
CA THR A 31 27.05 -22.82 -48.55
C THR A 31 27.51 -23.24 -47.16
N PRO A 32 28.83 -23.33 -46.88
CA PRO A 32 29.31 -23.71 -45.57
C PRO A 32 28.74 -22.73 -44.54
N ILE A 33 28.02 -23.27 -43.54
CA ILE A 33 27.43 -22.45 -42.46
C ILE A 33 28.59 -21.83 -41.71
N ASN A 34 28.75 -20.49 -41.82
CA ASN A 34 29.80 -19.79 -41.12
C ASN A 34 29.42 -19.69 -39.62
N PRO A 35 30.10 -20.41 -38.73
CA PRO A 35 29.76 -20.45 -37.31
C PRO A 35 29.95 -19.10 -36.61
N THR A 36 30.79 -18.21 -37.13
CA THR A 36 31.09 -16.90 -36.52
C THR A 36 30.10 -15.81 -36.96
N LYS A 37 29.30 -16.05 -37.98
CA LYS A 37 28.26 -15.09 -38.41
C LYS A 37 27.02 -15.25 -37.58
N THR A 38 26.51 -14.13 -37.05
CA THR A 38 25.23 -14.09 -36.35
C THR A 38 24.09 -14.43 -37.29
N ALA A 39 23.31 -15.45 -36.95
CA ALA A 39 22.18 -15.95 -37.71
C ALA A 39 21.14 -16.58 -36.76
N LYS A 40 19.90 -16.73 -37.23
CA LYS A 40 18.90 -17.49 -36.48
C LYS A 40 19.23 -19.00 -36.56
N ARG A 41 19.42 -19.61 -35.38
CA ARG A 41 19.86 -20.98 -35.21
C ARG A 41 18.92 -21.76 -34.31
N SER A 42 18.81 -23.05 -34.54
CA SER A 42 18.12 -23.97 -33.63
C SER A 42 18.96 -24.18 -32.38
N LEU A 43 18.43 -23.86 -31.23
CA LEU A 43 19.12 -23.95 -29.93
C LEU A 43 18.55 -25.08 -29.09
N THR A 44 19.44 -25.91 -28.57
CA THR A 44 19.13 -26.90 -27.52
C THR A 44 20.01 -26.63 -26.31
N LEU A 45 19.43 -26.29 -25.18
CA LEU A 45 20.10 -26.10 -23.90
C LEU A 45 19.75 -27.22 -22.93
N SER A 46 20.74 -27.77 -22.25
CA SER A 46 20.50 -28.51 -21.01
C SER A 46 20.36 -27.50 -19.89
N ALA A 47 19.18 -27.42 -19.29
CA ALA A 47 18.88 -26.52 -18.19
C ALA A 47 18.81 -27.29 -16.87
N ASN A 48 19.59 -26.84 -15.90
CA ASN A 48 19.62 -27.39 -14.55
C ASN A 48 19.16 -26.34 -13.56
N ASN A 49 18.29 -26.70 -12.61
CA ASN A 49 18.02 -25.84 -11.45
C ASN A 49 19.24 -25.90 -10.51
N ALA A 50 19.77 -24.74 -10.14
CA ALA A 50 20.77 -24.68 -9.11
C ALA A 50 20.17 -25.20 -7.79
N THR A 51 20.83 -26.20 -7.22
CA THR A 51 20.52 -26.67 -5.87
C THR A 51 20.95 -25.58 -4.88
N THR A 52 20.03 -24.73 -4.49
CA THR A 52 20.28 -23.81 -3.39
C THR A 52 20.13 -24.54 -2.07
N ARG A 53 20.89 -24.12 -1.06
CA ARG A 53 20.96 -24.74 0.27
C ARG A 53 19.65 -24.79 1.06
N SER A 54 18.58 -24.32 0.52
CA SER A 54 17.30 -24.28 1.19
C SER A 54 16.37 -25.34 0.62
N TYR A 55 16.05 -26.22 1.47
CA TYR A 55 15.12 -27.32 1.37
C TYR A 55 13.71 -26.83 0.99
N ILE A 56 13.45 -26.60 -0.29
CA ILE A 56 12.10 -26.76 -0.79
C ILE A 56 11.97 -28.24 -1.16
N SER A 57 12.00 -29.10 -0.16
CA SER A 57 11.59 -30.47 -0.33
C SER A 57 10.07 -30.54 -0.23
N LEU A 58 9.44 -30.07 -1.27
CA LEU A 58 8.19 -30.64 -1.69
C LEU A 58 8.53 -31.52 -2.87
N GLN A 59 8.00 -32.69 -2.87
CA GLN A 59 8.29 -33.74 -3.85
C GLN A 59 8.13 -33.31 -5.33
N ASP A 60 7.66 -32.04 -5.60
CA ASP A 60 7.44 -31.52 -6.95
C ASP A 60 7.81 -30.03 -7.16
N GLY A 61 8.34 -29.31 -6.19
CA GLY A 61 8.42 -27.83 -6.20
C GLY A 61 9.53 -27.20 -7.05
N ASN A 62 10.55 -27.95 -7.48
CA ASN A 62 11.70 -27.45 -8.26
C ASN A 62 11.83 -28.15 -9.60
N GLN A 63 10.74 -28.61 -10.18
CA GLN A 63 10.76 -29.33 -11.42
C GLN A 63 10.18 -28.48 -12.56
N TRP A 64 10.92 -28.39 -13.65
CA TRP A 64 10.39 -27.91 -14.91
C TRP A 64 9.26 -28.83 -15.38
N ARG A 65 8.31 -28.29 -16.09
CA ARG A 65 7.25 -29.04 -16.76
C ARG A 65 7.42 -28.95 -18.26
N LYS A 66 7.15 -30.05 -18.95
CA LYS A 66 7.08 -30.05 -20.42
C LYS A 66 6.11 -28.94 -20.88
N GLY A 67 6.60 -28.05 -21.74
CA GLY A 67 5.85 -26.90 -22.22
C GLY A 67 6.12 -25.60 -21.45
N ASP A 68 6.88 -25.61 -20.36
CA ASP A 68 7.35 -24.39 -19.71
C ASP A 68 8.11 -23.52 -20.71
N ARG A 69 7.79 -22.22 -20.73
CA ARG A 69 8.34 -21.25 -21.68
C ARG A 69 9.34 -20.33 -21.02
N PHE A 70 10.45 -20.08 -21.71
CA PHE A 70 11.57 -19.27 -21.25
C PHE A 70 11.86 -18.15 -22.25
N ILE A 71 12.34 -17.02 -21.76
CA ILE A 71 12.90 -15.95 -22.59
C ILE A 71 14.38 -16.24 -22.77
N VAL A 72 14.88 -16.09 -23.99
CA VAL A 72 16.33 -16.10 -24.27
C VAL A 72 16.73 -14.77 -24.93
N TYR A 73 17.90 -14.23 -24.52
CA TYR A 73 18.46 -12.99 -25.03
C TYR A 73 19.96 -13.15 -25.28
N ASN A 74 20.43 -12.70 -26.44
CA ASN A 74 21.86 -12.76 -26.78
C ASN A 74 22.59 -11.55 -26.20
N LEU A 75 23.45 -11.78 -25.21
CA LEU A 75 24.23 -10.73 -24.54
C LEU A 75 25.39 -10.23 -25.39
N THR A 76 25.97 -11.08 -26.23
CA THR A 76 27.11 -10.73 -27.09
C THR A 76 26.69 -9.95 -28.31
N SER A 77 25.55 -10.30 -28.91
CA SER A 77 25.03 -9.71 -30.14
C SER A 77 23.53 -9.47 -30.01
N PRO A 78 23.13 -8.41 -29.30
CA PRO A 78 21.72 -8.14 -29.02
C PRO A 78 20.89 -7.99 -30.30
N ALA A 79 19.86 -8.82 -30.44
CA ALA A 79 18.97 -8.84 -31.61
C ALA A 79 17.48 -9.02 -31.21
N GLY A 80 17.13 -8.67 -29.98
CA GLY A 80 15.81 -8.92 -29.39
C GLY A 80 15.79 -10.20 -28.56
N THR A 81 14.60 -10.55 -28.07
CA THR A 81 14.39 -11.80 -27.32
C THR A 81 13.76 -12.86 -28.20
N ASP A 82 14.12 -14.10 -27.95
CA ASP A 82 13.52 -15.31 -28.52
C ASP A 82 12.91 -16.17 -27.40
N GLU A 83 12.27 -17.26 -27.76
CA GLU A 83 11.58 -18.17 -26.83
C GLU A 83 12.21 -19.58 -26.88
N LEU A 84 12.35 -20.19 -25.70
CA LEU A 84 12.66 -21.61 -25.55
C LEU A 84 11.55 -22.31 -24.78
N VAL A 85 11.34 -23.59 -25.08
CA VAL A 85 10.32 -24.44 -24.48
C VAL A 85 10.95 -25.71 -23.88
N ALA A 86 10.57 -26.02 -22.63
CA ALA A 86 11.00 -27.25 -21.97
C ALA A 86 10.39 -28.50 -22.63
N LYS A 87 11.19 -29.52 -22.86
CA LYS A 87 10.80 -30.77 -23.53
C LYS A 87 10.43 -31.89 -22.59
N GLY A 88 10.79 -31.79 -21.32
CA GLY A 88 10.51 -32.82 -20.31
C GLY A 88 10.24 -32.22 -18.95
N ASP A 89 9.73 -33.06 -18.06
CA ASP A 89 9.56 -32.78 -16.65
C ASP A 89 10.85 -33.07 -15.88
N GLY A 90 11.06 -32.39 -14.76
CA GLY A 90 12.15 -32.68 -13.84
C GLY A 90 13.05 -31.50 -13.49
N ALA A 91 13.96 -31.69 -12.54
CA ALA A 91 14.95 -30.69 -12.15
C ALA A 91 15.92 -30.31 -13.28
N ASN A 92 16.11 -31.23 -14.22
CA ASN A 92 16.92 -31.08 -15.44
C ASN A 92 16.01 -31.30 -16.65
N THR A 93 16.07 -30.42 -17.62
CA THR A 93 15.28 -30.52 -18.85
C THR A 93 16.08 -29.99 -20.04
N LEU A 94 15.67 -30.38 -21.25
CA LEU A 94 16.14 -29.74 -22.48
C LEU A 94 15.22 -28.59 -22.82
N LEU A 95 15.79 -27.42 -23.09
CA LEU A 95 15.09 -26.25 -23.62
C LEU A 95 15.38 -26.18 -25.13
N GLU A 96 14.35 -26.13 -25.94
CA GLU A 96 14.48 -26.04 -27.40
C GLU A 96 13.74 -24.82 -27.94
N GLY A 97 14.31 -24.21 -28.98
CA GLY A 97 13.76 -23.09 -29.71
C GLY A 97 14.76 -22.53 -30.70
N ASN A 98 14.51 -21.33 -31.16
CA ASN A 98 15.43 -20.66 -32.07
C ASN A 98 16.03 -19.44 -31.38
N VAL A 99 17.31 -19.14 -31.65
CA VAL A 99 17.98 -17.94 -31.14
C VAL A 99 18.84 -17.32 -32.23
N THR A 100 18.87 -15.99 -32.25
CA THR A 100 19.79 -15.27 -33.14
C THR A 100 21.16 -15.18 -32.50
N CYS A 101 22.11 -15.98 -32.95
CA CYS A 101 23.45 -16.06 -32.36
C CYS A 101 24.52 -16.52 -33.34
N ALA A 102 25.78 -16.37 -32.92
CA ALA A 102 26.97 -16.97 -33.51
C ALA A 102 27.62 -17.93 -32.51
N ASP A 103 28.65 -18.67 -32.98
CA ASP A 103 29.46 -19.51 -32.07
C ASP A 103 30.05 -18.68 -30.93
N ASN A 104 30.12 -19.31 -29.76
CA ASN A 104 30.68 -18.71 -28.55
C ASN A 104 29.96 -17.43 -28.04
N ASN A 105 28.78 -17.10 -28.59
CA ASN A 105 27.98 -16.03 -28.01
C ASN A 105 27.52 -16.40 -26.60
N GLU A 106 27.47 -15.40 -25.74
CA GLU A 106 26.87 -15.50 -24.41
C GLU A 106 25.38 -15.16 -24.50
N ILE A 107 24.54 -16.04 -23.99
CA ILE A 107 23.12 -15.87 -23.94
C ILE A 107 22.61 -15.89 -22.50
N ALA A 108 21.58 -15.12 -22.24
CA ALA A 108 20.82 -15.11 -20.98
C ALA A 108 19.50 -15.85 -21.17
N VAL A 109 19.08 -16.59 -20.15
CA VAL A 109 17.82 -17.33 -20.11
C VAL A 109 17.06 -16.92 -18.86
N PHE A 110 15.77 -16.60 -19.01
CA PHE A 110 14.89 -16.19 -17.91
C PHE A 110 13.58 -16.99 -17.93
N PHE A 111 13.11 -17.37 -16.77
CA PHE A 111 11.82 -18.04 -16.53
C PHE A 111 11.01 -17.30 -15.45
N PRO A 112 9.69 -17.30 -15.52
CA PRO A 112 8.83 -17.76 -16.62
C PRO A 112 8.76 -16.73 -17.78
N TYR A 113 8.37 -17.20 -18.97
CA TYR A 113 8.13 -16.33 -20.11
C TYR A 113 7.05 -15.28 -19.79
N GLN A 114 7.33 -14.01 -20.07
CA GLN A 114 6.40 -12.91 -19.90
C GLN A 114 6.10 -12.29 -21.26
N ASN A 115 4.82 -12.11 -21.60
CA ASN A 115 4.41 -11.51 -22.87
C ASN A 115 4.85 -10.04 -23.04
N SER A 116 5.17 -9.35 -21.94
CA SER A 116 5.72 -8.00 -21.94
C SER A 116 7.20 -7.94 -22.27
N ALA A 117 7.88 -9.10 -22.29
CA ALA A 117 9.27 -9.19 -22.63
C ALA A 117 9.44 -9.06 -24.14
N GLY A 118 9.87 -7.87 -24.57
CA GLY A 118 10.52 -7.76 -25.83
C GLY A 118 9.69 -7.45 -27.06
N VAL A 119 9.14 -6.28 -27.09
CA VAL A 119 9.00 -5.56 -28.36
C VAL A 119 10.27 -4.70 -28.52
N GLY A 120 11.15 -5.12 -29.42
CA GLY A 120 12.44 -4.45 -29.66
C GLY A 120 13.61 -5.02 -28.84
N ASN A 121 14.76 -4.36 -28.83
CA ASN A 121 15.99 -4.75 -28.11
C ASN A 121 15.85 -4.74 -26.57
N GLN A 122 14.71 -5.13 -26.04
CA GLN A 122 14.43 -5.04 -24.61
C GLN A 122 14.90 -6.33 -23.92
N HIS A 123 16.00 -6.21 -23.20
CA HIS A 123 16.53 -7.23 -22.30
C HIS A 123 15.92 -7.14 -20.88
N LYS A 124 14.90 -6.29 -20.68
CA LYS A 124 14.26 -6.07 -19.39
C LYS A 124 12.88 -6.74 -19.35
N VAL A 125 12.62 -7.48 -18.27
CA VAL A 125 11.39 -8.24 -18.05
C VAL A 125 10.66 -7.65 -16.86
N ASP A 126 9.41 -7.23 -17.04
CA ASP A 126 8.57 -6.77 -15.93
C ASP A 126 8.13 -7.97 -15.08
N ILE A 127 8.42 -7.94 -13.79
CA ILE A 127 8.04 -8.99 -12.85
C ILE A 127 7.30 -8.42 -11.65
N SER A 128 6.34 -9.17 -11.13
CA SER A 128 5.51 -8.76 -10.00
C SER A 128 5.16 -9.94 -9.10
N LEU A 129 5.14 -9.69 -7.79
CA LEU A 129 4.63 -10.61 -6.77
C LEU A 129 3.12 -10.43 -6.51
N ASN A 130 2.53 -9.37 -7.10
CA ASN A 130 1.10 -9.10 -7.08
C ASN A 130 0.54 -9.32 -8.50
N MET A 131 0.35 -10.58 -8.88
CA MET A 131 -0.19 -10.92 -10.19
C MET A 131 -1.73 -10.85 -10.18
N SER A 132 -2.30 -10.25 -11.22
CA SER A 132 -3.72 -10.29 -11.48
C SER A 132 -4.15 -11.66 -12.04
N ASN A 133 -5.43 -11.98 -11.89
CA ASN A 133 -6.02 -13.16 -12.51
C ASN A 133 -5.85 -13.10 -14.04
N LEU A 134 -5.59 -14.25 -14.65
CA LEU A 134 -5.51 -14.40 -16.08
C LEU A 134 -6.75 -15.15 -16.59
N SER A 135 -7.30 -14.73 -17.73
CA SER A 135 -8.32 -15.53 -18.42
C SER A 135 -7.62 -16.44 -19.43
N GLU A 136 -7.63 -17.74 -19.18
CA GLU A 136 -7.12 -18.76 -20.09
C GLU A 136 -8.25 -19.67 -20.53
N ASN A 137 -8.50 -19.75 -21.84
CA ASN A 137 -9.57 -20.58 -22.43
C ASN A 137 -10.95 -20.34 -21.79
N GLY A 138 -11.27 -19.08 -21.44
CA GLY A 138 -12.54 -18.71 -20.79
C GLY A 138 -12.64 -19.04 -19.30
N GLN A 139 -11.58 -19.57 -18.70
CA GLN A 139 -11.49 -19.80 -17.25
C GLN A 139 -10.59 -18.75 -16.59
N VAL A 140 -11.00 -18.26 -15.41
CA VAL A 140 -10.20 -17.35 -14.60
C VAL A 140 -9.20 -18.16 -13.79
N VAL A 141 -7.91 -18.02 -14.11
CA VAL A 141 -6.81 -18.61 -13.35
C VAL A 141 -6.36 -17.60 -12.30
N ASN A 142 -6.53 -17.95 -11.02
CA ASN A 142 -6.00 -17.15 -9.92
C ASN A 142 -4.49 -17.37 -9.81
N ARG A 143 -3.71 -16.31 -10.09
CA ARG A 143 -2.25 -16.28 -9.97
C ARG A 143 -1.75 -15.53 -8.74
N ALA A 144 -2.64 -15.02 -7.88
CA ALA A 144 -2.23 -14.38 -6.65
C ALA A 144 -1.60 -15.40 -5.68
N GLN A 145 -0.71 -14.93 -4.83
CA GLN A 145 -0.21 -15.75 -3.72
C GLN A 145 -1.37 -16.11 -2.79
N ASP A 146 -1.53 -17.39 -2.49
CA ASP A 146 -2.60 -17.91 -1.62
C ASP A 146 -2.08 -18.45 -0.27
N GLY A 147 -0.78 -18.28 -0.02
CA GLY A 147 -0.11 -18.75 1.20
C GLY A 147 0.30 -20.22 1.16
N LYS A 148 0.08 -20.92 0.04
CA LYS A 148 0.49 -22.30 -0.17
C LYS A 148 1.63 -22.38 -1.16
N LEU A 149 2.43 -23.41 -1.02
CA LEU A 149 3.62 -23.58 -1.85
C LEU A 149 3.28 -23.90 -3.31
N GLU A 150 2.20 -24.64 -3.56
CA GLU A 150 1.79 -25.05 -4.89
C GLU A 150 1.50 -23.87 -5.82
N ASN A 151 1.09 -22.73 -5.26
CA ASN A 151 0.79 -21.53 -6.04
C ASN A 151 2.00 -20.65 -6.31
N LEU A 152 3.15 -20.94 -5.68
CA LEU A 152 4.40 -20.20 -5.94
C LEU A 152 4.98 -20.46 -7.33
N LYS A 153 4.50 -21.46 -8.08
CA LYS A 153 4.90 -21.71 -9.48
C LYS A 153 4.81 -20.48 -10.39
N TYR A 154 3.91 -19.54 -10.10
CA TYR A 154 3.76 -18.30 -10.87
C TYR A 154 4.84 -17.26 -10.56
N PHE A 155 5.58 -17.44 -9.46
CA PHE A 155 6.60 -16.52 -8.95
C PHE A 155 8.00 -17.16 -9.00
N ASP A 156 8.14 -18.28 -9.71
CA ASP A 156 9.40 -19.03 -9.83
C ASP A 156 10.37 -18.34 -10.80
N PHE A 157 10.67 -17.06 -10.52
CA PHE A 157 11.62 -16.30 -11.31
C PHE A 157 13.02 -16.92 -11.23
N SER A 158 13.56 -17.31 -12.38
CA SER A 158 14.87 -17.95 -12.47
C SER A 158 15.65 -17.37 -13.64
N TYR A 159 16.96 -17.24 -13.47
CA TYR A 159 17.86 -16.64 -14.45
C TYR A 159 19.18 -17.40 -14.51
N GLY A 160 19.75 -17.49 -15.70
CA GLY A 160 21.08 -18.03 -15.92
C GLY A 160 21.69 -17.56 -17.22
N THR A 161 23.00 -17.64 -17.33
CA THR A 161 23.74 -17.33 -18.56
C THR A 161 24.57 -18.54 -19.00
N THR A 162 24.83 -18.63 -20.29
CA THR A 162 25.71 -19.67 -20.86
C THR A 162 26.30 -19.22 -22.18
N ARG A 163 27.42 -19.82 -22.56
CA ARG A 163 27.99 -19.67 -23.89
C ARG A 163 27.54 -20.81 -24.79
N VAL A 164 27.01 -20.46 -25.95
CA VAL A 164 26.56 -21.44 -26.94
C VAL A 164 27.71 -21.89 -27.84
N ARG A 165 27.61 -23.12 -28.32
CA ARG A 165 28.55 -23.74 -29.27
C ARG A 165 27.79 -24.19 -30.52
N THR A 166 28.32 -23.84 -31.67
CA THR A 166 27.79 -24.33 -32.95
C THR A 166 28.28 -25.75 -33.21
N THR A 167 27.38 -26.57 -33.74
CA THR A 167 27.75 -27.89 -34.25
C THR A 167 28.36 -27.72 -35.63
N PRO A 168 29.60 -28.20 -35.87
CA PRO A 168 30.24 -28.09 -37.19
C PRO A 168 29.35 -28.64 -38.30
N GLY A 169 29.19 -27.87 -39.38
CA GLY A 169 28.37 -28.27 -40.53
C GLY A 169 26.86 -28.25 -40.31
N SER A 170 26.40 -27.72 -39.18
CA SER A 170 24.98 -27.66 -38.81
C SER A 170 24.55 -26.25 -38.41
N ASN A 171 23.26 -25.93 -38.55
CA ASN A 171 22.67 -24.71 -38.04
C ASN A 171 22.25 -24.85 -36.55
N ASN A 172 22.65 -25.93 -35.90
CA ASN A 172 22.31 -26.18 -34.50
C ASN A 172 23.37 -25.61 -33.55
N VAL A 173 22.90 -25.09 -32.43
CA VAL A 173 23.72 -24.65 -31.31
C VAL A 173 23.30 -25.37 -30.03
N THR A 174 24.24 -25.59 -29.16
CA THR A 174 24.02 -26.26 -27.88
C THR A 174 24.69 -25.49 -26.75
N GLY A 175 24.28 -25.77 -25.52
CA GLY A 175 24.89 -25.22 -24.32
C GLY A 175 24.27 -25.83 -23.06
N ASN A 176 24.86 -25.49 -21.92
CA ASN A 176 24.36 -25.88 -20.61
C ASN A 176 24.12 -24.60 -19.80
N VAL A 177 22.92 -24.42 -19.28
CA VAL A 177 22.58 -23.28 -18.44
C VAL A 177 22.20 -23.75 -17.04
N GLN A 178 22.77 -23.10 -16.03
CA GLN A 178 22.37 -23.26 -14.65
C GLN A 178 21.45 -22.09 -14.28
N MET A 179 20.22 -22.41 -13.88
CA MET A 179 19.21 -21.44 -13.54
C MET A 179 19.22 -21.17 -12.03
N HIS A 180 19.33 -19.90 -11.65
CA HIS A 180 19.36 -19.44 -10.27
C HIS A 180 18.07 -18.69 -9.95
N LYS A 181 17.46 -19.00 -8.79
CA LYS A 181 16.24 -18.32 -8.32
C LYS A 181 16.52 -16.83 -8.08
N GLN A 182 15.58 -16.00 -8.48
CA GLN A 182 15.63 -14.54 -8.34
C GLN A 182 14.63 -14.01 -7.32
N TYR A 183 14.18 -14.86 -6.41
CA TYR A 183 13.26 -14.58 -5.32
C TYR A 183 13.65 -15.42 -4.10
N ALA A 184 13.08 -15.07 -2.95
CA ALA A 184 13.17 -15.85 -1.72
C ALA A 184 11.79 -16.35 -1.30
N VAL A 185 11.74 -17.36 -0.44
CA VAL A 185 10.50 -17.92 0.11
C VAL A 185 10.53 -17.82 1.63
N LEU A 186 9.52 -17.16 2.19
CA LEU A 186 9.30 -17.11 3.62
C LEU A 186 8.24 -18.12 4.01
N ARG A 187 8.53 -18.97 4.99
CA ARG A 187 7.54 -19.80 5.67
C ARG A 187 7.21 -19.17 7.02
N LEU A 188 6.03 -18.57 7.12
CA LEU A 188 5.63 -17.73 8.24
C LEU A 188 4.63 -18.46 9.14
N LYS A 189 4.96 -18.57 10.41
CA LYS A 189 4.05 -18.88 11.50
C LYS A 189 3.96 -17.66 12.42
N PHE A 190 2.83 -17.51 13.10
CA PHE A 190 2.58 -16.37 13.97
C PHE A 190 2.25 -16.83 15.37
N LYS A 191 2.68 -16.06 16.39
CA LYS A 191 2.32 -16.26 17.78
C LYS A 191 1.95 -14.94 18.44
N ALA A 192 0.94 -14.96 19.32
CA ALA A 192 0.58 -13.83 20.16
C ALA A 192 0.53 -14.33 21.62
N ASP A 193 1.07 -13.53 22.54
CA ASP A 193 1.15 -13.86 23.97
C ASP A 193 1.71 -15.27 24.26
N GLY A 194 2.71 -15.65 23.45
CA GLY A 194 3.38 -16.96 23.56
C GLY A 194 2.63 -18.13 22.90
N GLN A 195 1.38 -17.96 22.48
CA GLN A 195 0.55 -18.99 21.84
C GLN A 195 0.61 -18.90 20.32
N GLU A 196 0.69 -20.06 19.64
CA GLU A 196 0.66 -20.14 18.17
C GLU A 196 -0.74 -19.74 17.67
N LEU A 197 -0.78 -18.78 16.73
CA LEU A 197 -2.02 -18.41 16.07
C LEU A 197 -2.34 -19.41 14.97
N LYS A 198 -3.59 -19.83 14.93
CA LYS A 198 -4.12 -20.78 13.95
C LYS A 198 -5.34 -20.21 13.24
N ASN A 199 -5.75 -20.88 12.15
CA ASN A 199 -6.93 -20.47 11.38
C ASN A 199 -6.88 -19.02 10.92
N LEU A 200 -5.74 -18.59 10.37
CA LEU A 200 -5.54 -17.26 9.85
C LEU A 200 -6.16 -17.12 8.46
N LYS A 201 -6.99 -16.11 8.27
CA LYS A 201 -7.73 -15.88 7.01
C LYS A 201 -7.12 -14.82 6.10
N LYS A 202 -6.15 -14.05 6.60
CA LYS A 202 -5.47 -13.02 5.82
C LYS A 202 -4.08 -12.76 6.37
N LEU A 203 -3.13 -12.58 5.47
CA LEU A 203 -1.80 -12.03 5.75
C LEU A 203 -1.56 -10.83 4.83
N THR A 204 -1.08 -9.72 5.38
CA THR A 204 -0.52 -8.60 4.62
C THR A 204 0.92 -8.38 5.06
N ILE A 205 1.84 -8.31 4.10
CA ILE A 205 3.24 -7.96 4.32
C ILE A 205 3.45 -6.60 3.65
N SER A 206 3.62 -5.55 4.46
CA SER A 206 3.79 -4.18 3.98
C SER A 206 5.25 -3.77 3.93
N ASN A 207 5.57 -2.72 3.14
CA ASN A 207 6.90 -2.16 2.97
C ASN A 207 7.92 -3.14 2.36
N VAL A 208 7.50 -3.92 1.37
CA VAL A 208 8.35 -4.87 0.64
C VAL A 208 8.35 -4.56 -0.85
N PHE A 209 9.38 -4.95 -1.58
CA PHE A 209 9.35 -4.84 -3.04
C PHE A 209 8.32 -5.82 -3.61
N THR A 210 7.39 -5.30 -4.39
CA THR A 210 6.28 -6.08 -4.99
C THR A 210 6.40 -6.22 -6.49
N SER A 211 7.16 -5.35 -7.15
CA SER A 211 7.40 -5.39 -8.59
C SER A 211 8.72 -4.71 -8.96
N GLY A 212 9.15 -4.92 -10.16
CA GLY A 212 10.33 -4.29 -10.75
C GLY A 212 10.59 -4.79 -12.16
N ARG A 213 11.70 -4.37 -12.76
CA ARG A 213 12.17 -4.80 -14.07
C ARG A 213 13.45 -5.62 -13.91
N PHE A 214 13.39 -6.88 -14.29
CA PHE A 214 14.56 -7.74 -14.29
C PHE A 214 15.38 -7.49 -15.56
N ASP A 215 16.60 -7.04 -15.40
CA ASP A 215 17.53 -6.78 -16.49
C ASP A 215 18.36 -8.03 -16.79
N MET A 216 18.06 -8.70 -17.92
CA MET A 216 18.75 -9.91 -18.33
C MET A 216 20.22 -9.67 -18.70
N SER A 217 20.62 -8.43 -19.01
CA SER A 217 22.00 -8.10 -19.33
C SER A 217 22.91 -8.06 -18.10
N THR A 218 22.35 -7.72 -16.94
CA THR A 218 23.07 -7.62 -15.66
C THR A 218 22.71 -8.71 -14.67
N GLY A 219 21.59 -9.43 -14.88
CA GLY A 219 21.04 -10.39 -13.93
C GLY A 219 20.48 -9.74 -12.66
N GLN A 220 20.06 -8.46 -12.74
CA GLN A 220 19.62 -7.69 -11.59
C GLN A 220 18.17 -7.22 -11.71
N LEU A 221 17.46 -7.19 -10.59
CA LEU A 221 16.16 -6.55 -10.48
C LEU A 221 16.35 -5.04 -10.27
N THR A 222 15.86 -4.26 -11.24
CA THR A 222 15.92 -2.79 -11.26
C THR A 222 14.53 -2.16 -11.16
N GLU A 223 14.45 -0.84 -11.06
CA GLU A 223 13.18 -0.09 -11.04
C GLU A 223 12.16 -0.66 -10.02
N LYS A 224 12.67 -1.09 -8.86
CA LYS A 224 11.87 -1.75 -7.83
C LYS A 224 10.81 -0.83 -7.23
N GLN A 225 9.60 -1.36 -7.05
CA GLN A 225 8.48 -0.65 -6.42
C GLN A 225 8.10 -1.32 -5.10
N LYS A 226 8.02 -0.54 -4.03
CA LYS A 226 7.52 -1.02 -2.74
C LYS A 226 5.99 -1.00 -2.68
N GLY A 227 5.43 -1.93 -1.94
CA GLY A 227 3.99 -2.05 -1.73
C GLY A 227 3.64 -3.11 -0.69
N ASP A 228 2.41 -3.57 -0.75
CA ASP A 228 1.89 -4.63 0.12
C ASP A 228 1.72 -5.93 -0.68
N ILE A 229 2.17 -7.06 -0.11
CA ILE A 229 1.77 -8.40 -0.55
C ILE A 229 0.58 -8.80 0.33
N THR A 230 -0.59 -8.99 -0.27
CA THR A 230 -1.80 -9.41 0.46
C THR A 230 -2.20 -10.82 0.04
N ILE A 231 -2.33 -11.69 1.01
CA ILE A 231 -2.71 -13.09 0.84
C ILE A 231 -4.03 -13.34 1.54
N THR A 232 -5.02 -13.79 0.78
CA THR A 232 -6.33 -14.20 1.29
C THR A 232 -6.59 -15.63 0.80
N PRO A 233 -6.25 -16.63 1.60
CA PRO A 233 -6.43 -18.03 1.21
C PRO A 233 -7.92 -18.38 1.13
N SER A 234 -8.25 -19.37 0.31
CA SER A 234 -9.64 -19.87 0.18
C SER A 234 -10.19 -20.55 1.44
N ALA A 235 -9.29 -21.04 2.28
CA ALA A 235 -9.59 -21.58 3.62
C ALA A 235 -8.51 -21.08 4.59
N PRO A 236 -8.83 -20.87 5.89
CA PRO A 236 -7.86 -20.42 6.88
C PRO A 236 -6.64 -21.34 6.97
N LEU A 237 -5.46 -20.74 7.19
CA LEU A 237 -4.17 -21.43 7.28
C LEU A 237 -3.53 -21.22 8.65
N ASP A 238 -2.73 -22.21 9.10
CA ASP A 238 -1.91 -22.10 10.31
C ASP A 238 -0.50 -21.55 10.01
N SER A 239 -0.11 -21.52 8.75
CA SER A 239 1.14 -20.94 8.28
C SER A 239 1.01 -20.49 6.83
N PHE A 240 1.83 -19.51 6.43
CA PHE A 240 1.87 -18.99 5.06
C PHE A 240 3.23 -19.29 4.44
N VAL A 241 3.21 -19.66 3.17
CA VAL A 241 4.41 -19.72 2.33
C VAL A 241 4.32 -18.61 1.30
N VAL A 242 5.33 -17.73 1.27
CA VAL A 242 5.26 -16.46 0.55
C VAL A 242 6.54 -16.23 -0.25
N ALA A 243 6.41 -15.91 -1.53
CA ALA A 243 7.51 -15.40 -2.32
C ALA A 243 7.72 -13.90 -2.04
N VAL A 244 8.99 -13.51 -1.87
CA VAL A 244 9.43 -12.13 -1.70
C VAL A 244 10.63 -11.85 -2.60
N PHE A 245 10.84 -10.58 -2.99
CA PHE A 245 12.08 -10.21 -3.67
C PHE A 245 13.23 -10.01 -2.68
N PRO A 246 14.48 -10.29 -3.09
CA PRO A 246 15.65 -10.04 -2.27
C PRO A 246 15.77 -8.57 -1.89
N GLU A 247 16.13 -8.33 -0.64
CA GLU A 247 16.30 -6.97 -0.10
C GLU A 247 17.33 -6.99 1.03
N GLU A 248 18.34 -6.13 0.96
CA GLU A 248 19.36 -6.00 2.00
C GLU A 248 18.80 -5.39 3.28
N HIS A 249 17.91 -4.39 3.12
CA HIS A 249 17.27 -3.67 4.23
C HIS A 249 15.80 -4.09 4.37
N PHE A 250 15.55 -5.41 4.47
CA PHE A 250 14.20 -5.96 4.59
C PHE A 250 13.61 -5.63 5.95
N ARG A 251 12.66 -4.69 6.01
CA ARG A 251 11.95 -4.24 7.22
C ARG A 251 10.43 -4.29 7.00
N PRO A 252 9.86 -5.48 6.87
CA PRO A 252 8.43 -5.61 6.63
C PRO A 252 7.61 -5.32 7.87
N THR A 253 6.34 -4.97 7.63
CA THR A 253 5.28 -5.04 8.63
C THR A 253 4.37 -6.19 8.30
N PHE A 254 4.26 -7.15 9.21
CA PHE A 254 3.33 -8.28 9.11
C PHE A 254 2.02 -7.94 9.80
N THR A 255 0.91 -8.06 9.08
CA THR A 255 -0.44 -7.94 9.64
C THR A 255 -1.21 -9.22 9.31
N VAL A 256 -1.69 -9.92 10.33
CA VAL A 256 -2.51 -11.14 10.15
C VAL A 256 -3.89 -10.98 10.77
N VAL A 257 -4.88 -11.62 10.16
CA VAL A 257 -6.26 -11.62 10.65
C VAL A 257 -6.69 -13.06 10.90
N GLY A 258 -7.15 -13.32 12.10
CA GLY A 258 -7.71 -14.62 12.51
C GLY A 258 -9.13 -14.83 11.99
N SER A 259 -9.61 -16.08 12.07
CA SER A 259 -11.01 -16.42 11.75
C SER A 259 -12.01 -15.77 12.71
N ASP A 260 -11.57 -15.42 13.92
CA ASP A 260 -12.30 -14.65 14.93
C ASP A 260 -12.38 -13.14 14.62
N ASN A 261 -11.83 -12.69 13.49
CA ASN A 261 -11.69 -11.30 13.05
C ASN A 261 -10.69 -10.44 13.87
N LYS A 262 -9.98 -11.04 14.80
CA LYS A 262 -8.89 -10.32 15.46
C LYS A 262 -7.75 -10.04 14.51
N THR A 263 -7.16 -8.87 14.65
CA THR A 263 -6.01 -8.43 13.84
C THR A 263 -4.78 -8.34 14.71
N TYR A 264 -3.68 -8.87 14.19
CA TYR A 264 -2.40 -8.86 14.88
C TYR A 264 -1.33 -8.23 13.98
N ARG A 265 -0.37 -7.52 14.56
CA ARG A 265 0.70 -6.84 13.81
C ARG A 265 2.06 -6.99 14.48
N PHE A 266 3.09 -6.96 13.63
CA PHE A 266 4.48 -6.80 14.03
C PHE A 266 5.25 -6.07 12.94
N SER A 267 5.97 -5.01 13.31
CA SER A 267 6.88 -4.29 12.41
C SER A 267 8.32 -4.63 12.75
N VAL A 268 9.09 -5.02 11.75
CA VAL A 268 10.51 -5.34 11.92
C VAL A 268 11.30 -4.04 12.03
N GLY A 269 11.93 -3.85 13.19
CA GLY A 269 12.66 -2.62 13.51
C GLY A 269 14.15 -2.60 13.13
N VAL A 270 14.67 -3.75 12.64
CA VAL A 270 16.07 -3.91 12.23
C VAL A 270 16.15 -4.49 10.83
N ASP A 271 17.28 -4.32 10.15
CA ASP A 271 17.47 -4.94 8.84
C ASP A 271 17.56 -6.46 8.96
N LEU A 272 16.73 -7.14 8.18
CA LEU A 272 16.80 -8.59 7.95
C LEU A 272 17.16 -8.80 6.48
N PRO A 273 18.44 -9.04 6.13
CA PRO A 273 18.79 -9.25 4.74
C PRO A 273 18.16 -10.55 4.23
N ILE A 274 17.49 -10.46 3.07
CA ILE A 274 16.93 -11.60 2.36
C ILE A 274 17.68 -11.69 1.03
N ALA A 275 18.29 -12.83 0.78
CA ALA A 275 19.02 -13.10 -0.46
C ALA A 275 18.18 -13.92 -1.45
N ASN A 276 18.64 -13.97 -2.70
CA ASN A 276 18.10 -14.86 -3.72
C ASN A 276 18.16 -16.32 -3.24
N ALA A 277 17.09 -17.04 -3.51
CA ALA A 277 16.93 -18.46 -3.17
C ALA A 277 16.92 -18.77 -1.67
N ASP A 278 16.82 -17.77 -0.79
CA ASP A 278 16.59 -18.03 0.63
C ASP A 278 15.24 -18.74 0.83
N TYR A 279 15.26 -19.72 1.71
CA TYR A 279 14.07 -20.36 2.27
C TYR A 279 14.16 -20.28 3.78
N ALA A 280 13.40 -19.38 4.36
CA ALA A 280 13.53 -19.09 5.77
C ALA A 280 12.21 -19.35 6.53
N PRO A 281 12.20 -20.29 7.50
CA PRO A 281 11.11 -20.45 8.42
C PRO A 281 11.20 -19.39 9.52
N TYR A 282 10.14 -18.60 9.69
CA TYR A 282 10.04 -17.61 10.75
C TYR A 282 8.82 -17.86 11.63
N VAL A 283 9.00 -17.70 12.94
CA VAL A 283 7.93 -17.58 13.90
C VAL A 283 7.86 -16.12 14.34
N VAL A 284 6.89 -15.40 13.83
CA VAL A 284 6.73 -13.96 14.07
C VAL A 284 5.88 -13.74 15.32
N ALA A 285 6.44 -13.07 16.32
CA ALA A 285 5.69 -12.68 17.53
C ALA A 285 4.91 -11.39 17.22
N VAL A 286 3.60 -11.50 17.11
CA VAL A 286 2.69 -10.41 16.81
C VAL A 286 1.88 -10.00 18.05
N LYS A 287 1.39 -8.76 18.06
CA LYS A 287 0.48 -8.24 19.08
C LYS A 287 -0.89 -8.00 18.49
N GLU A 288 -1.95 -8.30 19.24
CA GLU A 288 -3.31 -7.95 18.85
C GLU A 288 -3.44 -6.43 18.71
N ILE A 289 -3.99 -5.99 17.58
CA ILE A 289 -4.31 -4.60 17.32
C ILE A 289 -5.81 -4.44 17.47
N THR A 290 -6.20 -3.80 18.55
CA THR A 290 -7.56 -3.32 18.66
C THR A 290 -7.72 -2.08 17.80
N PRO A 291 -8.82 -1.93 17.04
CA PRO A 291 -9.09 -0.69 16.30
C PRO A 291 -9.49 0.48 17.21
N TYR A 292 -9.36 0.31 18.51
CA TYR A 292 -9.69 1.29 19.53
C TYR A 292 -8.66 1.32 20.67
N ILE A 293 -8.70 2.38 21.45
CA ILE A 293 -8.04 2.50 22.76
C ILE A 293 -9.15 2.66 23.80
N GLU A 294 -9.10 1.88 24.87
CA GLU A 294 -10.04 2.02 25.98
C GLU A 294 -9.55 3.10 26.96
N ILE A 295 -10.40 4.09 27.20
CA ILE A 295 -10.16 5.19 28.13
C ILE A 295 -11.38 5.32 29.01
N ASP A 296 -11.23 5.04 30.29
CA ASP A 296 -12.30 5.11 31.30
C ASP A 296 -13.58 4.35 30.88
N GLY A 297 -13.40 3.10 30.38
CA GLY A 297 -14.49 2.22 29.95
C GLY A 297 -15.06 2.53 28.56
N VAL A 298 -14.62 3.60 27.90
CA VAL A 298 -15.03 3.92 26.52
C VAL A 298 -13.96 3.50 25.54
N LYS A 299 -14.34 2.72 24.52
CA LYS A 299 -13.44 2.22 23.47
C LYS A 299 -13.37 3.21 22.31
N TRP A 300 -12.44 4.14 22.35
CA TRP A 300 -12.22 5.17 21.34
C TRP A 300 -11.55 4.64 20.10
N GLY A 301 -12.18 4.83 18.93
CA GLY A 301 -11.60 4.42 17.65
C GLY A 301 -10.27 5.13 17.36
N LYS A 302 -9.31 4.38 16.84
CA LYS A 302 -8.01 4.91 16.40
C LYS A 302 -8.10 5.61 15.04
N TYR A 303 -9.13 5.32 14.26
CA TYR A 303 -9.23 5.66 12.84
C TYR A 303 -10.49 6.47 12.56
N ASN A 304 -10.41 7.38 11.59
CA ASN A 304 -11.58 8.12 11.11
C ASN A 304 -12.49 7.23 10.28
N LEU A 305 -13.79 7.53 10.31
CA LEU A 305 -14.74 6.96 9.36
C LEU A 305 -14.46 7.52 7.95
N GLN A 306 -14.49 6.63 6.95
CA GLN A 306 -14.29 6.97 5.54
C GLN A 306 -15.34 6.30 4.67
N TYR A 307 -15.59 6.89 3.51
CA TYR A 307 -16.41 6.34 2.44
C TYR A 307 -15.59 6.27 1.15
N THR A 308 -15.52 5.08 0.54
CA THR A 308 -14.89 4.83 -0.76
C THR A 308 -15.88 4.08 -1.64
N PRO A 309 -16.30 4.65 -2.79
CA PRO A 309 -17.27 4.00 -3.68
C PRO A 309 -16.84 2.59 -4.06
N ASN A 310 -17.80 1.68 -4.13
CA ASN A 310 -17.61 0.29 -4.52
C ASN A 310 -16.67 -0.54 -3.60
N SER A 311 -16.28 -0.01 -2.45
CA SER A 311 -15.55 -0.79 -1.46
C SER A 311 -16.51 -1.64 -0.62
N THR A 312 -16.08 -2.87 -0.30
CA THR A 312 -16.79 -3.75 0.64
C THR A 312 -15.88 -4.09 1.80
N THR A 313 -16.32 -3.81 3.02
CA THR A 313 -15.58 -4.12 4.24
C THR A 313 -16.47 -4.94 5.18
N ALA A 314 -15.96 -6.09 5.62
CA ALA A 314 -16.73 -6.98 6.49
C ALA A 314 -17.21 -6.26 7.76
N GLY A 315 -18.52 -6.32 8.02
CA GLY A 315 -19.16 -5.67 9.15
C GLY A 315 -19.57 -4.21 8.94
N TRP A 316 -19.30 -3.65 7.75
CA TRP A 316 -19.67 -2.31 7.34
C TRP A 316 -20.66 -2.34 6.18
N LYS A 317 -21.45 -1.30 6.02
CA LYS A 317 -22.23 -1.08 4.79
C LYS A 317 -21.32 -0.71 3.64
N ASP A 318 -21.75 -1.02 2.41
CA ASP A 318 -20.99 -0.77 1.19
C ASP A 318 -20.49 0.69 1.12
N GLY A 319 -19.24 0.83 0.77
CA GLY A 319 -18.53 2.10 0.73
C GLY A 319 -17.93 2.54 2.07
N TYR A 320 -18.50 2.16 3.21
CA TYR A 320 -18.03 2.62 4.51
C TYR A 320 -16.94 1.71 5.10
N HIS A 321 -15.97 2.33 5.74
CA HIS A 321 -14.88 1.67 6.45
C HIS A 321 -14.17 2.64 7.41
N LEU A 322 -13.31 2.13 8.26
CA LEU A 322 -12.34 2.97 8.98
C LEU A 322 -11.12 3.24 8.11
N ALA A 323 -10.45 4.36 8.32
CA ALA A 323 -9.17 4.67 7.72
C ALA A 323 -8.14 3.57 8.03
N LYS A 324 -7.14 3.40 7.16
CA LYS A 324 -6.10 2.37 7.31
C LYS A 324 -5.13 2.70 8.46
N ASN A 325 -4.77 3.98 8.60
CA ASN A 325 -3.85 4.46 9.63
C ASN A 325 -4.49 5.59 10.46
N PRO A 326 -4.04 5.82 11.70
CA PRO A 326 -4.59 6.88 12.55
C PRO A 326 -4.47 8.29 11.98
N TRP A 327 -3.53 8.51 11.08
CA TRP A 327 -3.24 9.79 10.43
C TRP A 327 -3.85 9.95 9.04
N ASP A 328 -4.48 8.90 8.48
CA ASP A 328 -5.01 8.94 7.12
C ASP A 328 -6.28 9.80 7.04
N TYR A 329 -6.30 10.64 6.02
CA TYR A 329 -7.49 11.34 5.52
C TYR A 329 -7.34 11.53 4.01
N PHE A 330 -8.47 11.73 3.31
CA PHE A 330 -8.44 12.00 1.88
C PHE A 330 -8.04 13.46 1.62
N TYR A 331 -7.47 13.70 0.44
CA TYR A 331 -7.13 15.05 -0.04
C TYR A 331 -6.14 15.80 0.86
N THR A 332 -5.07 15.11 1.23
CA THR A 332 -3.99 15.68 2.04
C THR A 332 -3.34 16.85 1.34
N ALA A 333 -3.31 18.00 2.00
CA ALA A 333 -2.51 19.15 1.56
C ALA A 333 -1.05 18.95 1.93
N LYS A 334 -0.14 19.50 1.11
CA LYS A 334 1.29 19.58 1.44
C LYS A 334 1.50 20.71 2.43
N CYS A 335 1.75 20.38 3.67
CA CYS A 335 2.16 21.31 4.71
C CYS A 335 3.65 21.16 4.98
N GLY A 336 4.34 22.28 5.21
CA GLY A 336 5.71 22.27 5.69
C GLY A 336 5.80 22.25 7.21
N TYR A 337 6.97 21.98 7.75
CA TYR A 337 7.30 22.27 9.15
C TYR A 337 8.59 23.12 9.21
N PRO A 338 8.59 24.22 9.94
CA PRO A 338 7.42 24.85 10.60
C PRO A 338 6.37 25.32 9.59
N LEU A 339 5.13 25.42 10.01
CA LEU A 339 4.05 25.94 9.16
C LEU A 339 4.34 27.42 8.85
N THR A 340 4.90 27.69 7.68
CA THR A 340 5.35 29.03 7.24
C THR A 340 4.43 29.66 6.23
N GLU A 341 3.60 28.84 5.57
CA GLU A 341 2.65 29.27 4.55
C GLU A 341 1.22 28.94 4.96
N SER A 342 0.31 29.79 4.54
CA SER A 342 -1.12 29.53 4.71
C SER A 342 -1.52 28.38 3.77
N VAL A 343 -1.68 27.21 4.31
CA VAL A 343 -2.29 26.05 3.61
C VAL A 343 -3.77 26.26 3.37
N LEU A 344 -4.26 27.45 3.66
CA LEU A 344 -5.68 27.83 3.65
C LEU A 344 -6.27 27.86 2.25
N ASP A 345 -5.42 27.91 1.20
CA ASP A 345 -5.86 28.04 -0.19
C ASP A 345 -5.84 26.73 -0.98
N ASP A 346 -5.45 25.60 -0.38
CA ASP A 346 -5.57 24.30 -1.04
C ASP A 346 -7.06 23.91 -1.13
N ARG A 347 -7.68 24.31 -2.25
CA ARG A 347 -9.10 24.13 -2.50
C ARG A 347 -9.34 22.84 -3.23
N VAL A 348 -9.75 21.81 -2.49
CA VAL A 348 -10.29 20.60 -3.11
C VAL A 348 -11.75 20.84 -3.45
N THR A 349 -12.03 20.97 -4.75
CA THR A 349 -13.39 21.20 -5.28
C THR A 349 -13.94 19.99 -6.01
N THR A 350 -13.09 19.02 -6.35
CA THR A 350 -13.46 17.77 -7.03
C THR A 350 -13.06 16.61 -6.16
N PHE A 351 -13.97 15.67 -5.99
CA PHE A 351 -13.77 14.45 -5.22
C PHE A 351 -14.07 13.28 -6.15
N ASP A 352 -13.20 12.29 -6.18
CA ASP A 352 -13.33 11.06 -6.98
C ASP A 352 -14.33 10.06 -6.34
N GLY A 353 -15.30 10.60 -5.62
CA GLY A 353 -16.32 9.85 -4.88
C GLY A 353 -15.87 9.37 -3.51
N LYS A 354 -14.59 9.53 -3.14
CA LYS A 354 -14.10 9.24 -1.79
C LYS A 354 -14.43 10.38 -0.85
N TRP A 355 -14.83 10.06 0.38
CA TRP A 355 -15.29 11.04 1.33
C TRP A 355 -14.98 10.66 2.77
N ASP A 356 -14.57 11.62 3.62
CA ASP A 356 -14.30 11.43 5.05
C ASP A 356 -14.73 12.62 5.92
N HIS A 357 -15.57 13.48 5.35
CA HIS A 357 -16.21 14.61 6.03
C HIS A 357 -17.72 14.53 5.85
N PHE A 358 -18.48 14.53 6.91
CA PHE A 358 -19.91 14.22 6.91
C PHE A 358 -20.71 15.32 7.59
N ARG A 359 -21.96 15.54 7.15
CA ARG A 359 -22.88 16.43 7.85
C ARG A 359 -23.38 15.78 9.13
N TRP A 360 -23.60 16.59 10.14
CA TRP A 360 -24.12 16.10 11.42
C TRP A 360 -25.52 15.52 11.27
N GLY A 361 -25.69 14.27 11.66
CA GLY A 361 -26.97 13.58 11.65
C GLY A 361 -27.53 13.22 10.28
N ASP A 362 -26.78 13.40 9.19
CA ASP A 362 -27.18 12.95 7.84
C ASP A 362 -26.71 11.51 7.60
N ILE A 363 -27.58 10.70 7.03
CA ILE A 363 -27.27 9.31 6.64
C ILE A 363 -27.33 9.14 5.12
N VAL A 364 -28.47 9.47 4.50
CA VAL A 364 -28.74 9.13 3.09
C VAL A 364 -27.84 9.89 2.13
N LYS A 365 -27.53 11.14 2.47
CA LYS A 365 -26.68 12.02 1.65
C LYS A 365 -25.34 12.33 2.30
N ALA A 366 -24.96 11.55 3.30
CA ALA A 366 -23.75 11.79 4.08
C ALA A 366 -22.48 11.80 3.23
N SER A 367 -22.41 10.95 2.18
CA SER A 367 -21.29 10.83 1.25
C SER A 367 -21.53 11.51 -0.11
N ASP A 368 -22.61 12.29 -0.25
CA ASP A 368 -22.93 12.98 -1.49
C ASP A 368 -22.46 14.43 -1.45
N TYR A 369 -21.29 14.66 -2.06
CA TYR A 369 -20.71 15.99 -2.18
C TYR A 369 -21.58 16.97 -2.99
N SER A 370 -22.27 16.50 -4.05
CA SER A 370 -23.05 17.36 -4.94
C SER A 370 -24.19 18.09 -4.23
N VAL A 371 -24.65 17.53 -3.14
CA VAL A 371 -25.72 18.08 -2.32
C VAL A 371 -25.32 19.39 -1.62
N VAL A 372 -24.01 19.57 -1.38
CA VAL A 372 -23.50 20.75 -0.63
C VAL A 372 -23.62 22.03 -1.45
N SER A 373 -23.33 21.95 -2.74
CA SER A 373 -23.33 23.13 -3.63
C SER A 373 -24.73 23.64 -3.94
N ASN A 374 -25.76 22.81 -3.87
CA ASN A 374 -27.13 23.17 -4.20
C ASN A 374 -28.07 23.25 -2.99
N GLY A 375 -27.57 23.03 -1.76
CA GLY A 375 -28.34 23.14 -0.51
C GLY A 375 -29.45 22.08 -0.33
N ASN A 376 -29.49 21.05 -1.19
CA ASN A 376 -30.55 20.03 -1.15
C ASN A 376 -30.24 18.90 -0.13
N TYR A 377 -30.20 19.28 1.15
CA TYR A 377 -30.00 18.36 2.27
C TYR A 377 -30.96 18.66 3.41
N SER A 378 -31.26 17.68 4.23
CA SER A 378 -32.06 17.85 5.44
C SER A 378 -31.16 17.92 6.66
N LEU A 379 -31.37 18.89 7.53
CA LEU A 379 -30.72 18.93 8.83
C LEU A 379 -31.60 18.23 9.87
N TRP A 380 -30.99 17.41 10.71
CA TRP A 380 -31.72 16.82 11.81
C TRP A 380 -31.96 17.85 12.92
N ASN A 381 -33.21 18.28 13.04
CA ASN A 381 -33.63 19.15 14.15
C ASN A 381 -33.73 18.32 15.44
N LYS A 382 -32.57 17.98 16.00
CA LYS A 382 -32.44 17.21 17.22
C LYS A 382 -31.59 17.97 18.21
N ASP A 383 -32.13 18.16 19.40
CA ASP A 383 -31.40 18.60 20.58
C ASP A 383 -30.94 17.39 21.39
N GLY A 384 -29.81 17.52 22.07
CA GLY A 384 -29.21 16.43 22.83
C GLY A 384 -28.43 15.41 21.99
N ASP A 385 -28.16 14.26 22.57
CA ASP A 385 -27.27 13.26 22.02
C ASP A 385 -27.96 12.35 20.99
N ILE A 386 -27.27 12.08 19.87
CA ILE A 386 -27.75 11.20 18.79
C ILE A 386 -27.01 9.87 18.69
N ASN A 387 -26.05 9.61 19.56
CA ASN A 387 -25.23 8.40 19.50
C ASN A 387 -26.12 7.13 19.52
N GLY A 388 -25.99 6.31 18.47
CA GLY A 388 -26.81 5.13 18.23
C GLY A 388 -28.27 5.39 17.89
N GLN A 389 -28.70 6.66 17.74
CA GLN A 389 -30.09 7.02 17.47
C GLN A 389 -30.35 7.29 15.99
N PHE A 390 -31.59 7.03 15.58
CA PHE A 390 -32.09 7.27 14.21
C PHE A 390 -33.49 7.88 14.25
N ASN A 391 -33.85 8.59 13.19
CA ASN A 391 -35.26 8.90 12.92
C ASN A 391 -36.00 7.63 12.42
N SER A 392 -37.32 7.74 12.25
CA SER A 392 -38.19 6.58 11.94
C SER A 392 -37.82 5.84 10.65
N ASP A 393 -37.37 6.57 9.63
CA ASP A 393 -37.02 6.02 8.31
C ASP A 393 -35.50 5.81 8.11
N LYS A 394 -34.71 6.08 9.14
CA LYS A 394 -33.23 5.98 9.12
C LYS A 394 -32.57 6.83 8.04
N THR A 395 -33.18 7.93 7.67
CA THR A 395 -32.57 8.93 6.77
C THR A 395 -31.67 9.91 7.52
N LEU A 396 -31.93 10.07 8.83
CA LEU A 396 -31.15 10.91 9.75
C LEU A 396 -30.76 10.11 10.99
N GLY A 397 -29.59 10.36 11.54
CA GLY A 397 -29.12 9.65 12.73
C GLY A 397 -27.62 9.67 12.93
N ASP A 398 -27.16 8.75 13.76
CA ASP A 398 -25.74 8.46 13.96
C ASP A 398 -25.19 7.70 12.75
N LEU A 399 -24.41 8.40 11.91
CA LEU A 399 -23.83 7.81 10.70
C LEU A 399 -22.88 6.64 11.02
N ALA A 400 -22.08 6.74 12.10
CA ALA A 400 -21.16 5.66 12.46
C ALA A 400 -21.92 4.39 12.86
N ALA A 401 -23.03 4.55 13.60
CA ALA A 401 -23.90 3.44 13.95
C ALA A 401 -24.58 2.83 12.73
N TYR A 402 -25.07 3.67 11.81
CA TYR A 402 -25.65 3.20 10.56
C TYR A 402 -24.64 2.43 9.71
N ALA A 403 -23.47 3.01 9.46
CA ALA A 403 -22.43 2.48 8.59
C ALA A 403 -21.85 1.14 9.10
N SER A 404 -21.78 0.97 10.43
CA SER A 404 -21.16 -0.20 11.08
C SER A 404 -22.15 -1.25 11.58
N ASN A 405 -23.42 -1.14 11.20
CA ASN A 405 -24.48 -2.00 11.72
C ASN A 405 -24.56 -2.00 13.26
N GLY A 406 -24.40 -0.81 13.87
CA GLY A 406 -24.52 -0.57 15.32
C GLY A 406 -23.24 -0.80 16.13
N LYS A 407 -22.14 -1.26 15.54
CA LYS A 407 -20.90 -1.57 16.27
C LYS A 407 -20.09 -0.34 16.68
N TRP A 408 -20.25 0.74 15.97
CA TRP A 408 -19.58 2.00 16.23
C TRP A 408 -20.57 3.13 16.36
N GLN A 409 -20.26 4.17 17.13
CA GLN A 409 -21.13 5.32 17.35
C GLN A 409 -20.30 6.61 17.36
N ILE A 410 -20.93 7.75 17.07
CA ILE A 410 -20.33 9.06 17.27
C ILE A 410 -20.28 9.33 18.78
N PRO A 411 -19.12 9.72 19.36
CA PRO A 411 -19.03 10.02 20.79
C PRO A 411 -19.80 11.30 21.14
N THR A 412 -20.37 11.35 22.35
CA THR A 412 -21.01 12.58 22.86
C THR A 412 -19.98 13.61 23.34
N ALA A 413 -20.38 14.86 23.48
CA ALA A 413 -19.52 15.91 24.05
C ALA A 413 -19.08 15.59 25.49
N SER A 414 -19.93 14.93 26.27
CA SER A 414 -19.60 14.48 27.62
C SER A 414 -18.53 13.38 27.61
N MET A 415 -18.64 12.38 26.71
CA MET A 415 -17.61 11.35 26.55
C MET A 415 -16.27 11.97 26.14
N PHE A 416 -16.28 12.92 25.20
CA PHE A 416 -15.07 13.60 24.76
C PHE A 416 -14.40 14.38 25.90
N ALA A 417 -15.19 15.13 26.68
CA ALA A 417 -14.65 15.84 27.84
C ALA A 417 -14.11 14.88 28.91
N ASN A 418 -14.75 13.74 29.14
CA ASN A 418 -14.23 12.71 30.03
C ASN A 418 -12.90 12.16 29.53
N MET A 419 -12.80 11.79 28.25
CA MET A 419 -11.56 11.35 27.62
C MET A 419 -10.42 12.35 27.82
N MET A 420 -10.67 13.64 27.57
CA MET A 420 -9.69 14.70 27.79
C MET A 420 -9.22 14.77 29.25
N SER A 421 -10.10 14.55 30.23
CA SER A 421 -9.75 14.58 31.66
C SER A 421 -8.88 13.39 32.08
N LYS A 422 -8.92 12.29 31.33
CA LYS A 422 -8.21 11.03 31.59
C LYS A 422 -6.94 10.85 30.74
N THR A 423 -6.61 11.83 29.91
CA THR A 423 -5.45 11.83 29.02
C THR A 423 -4.63 13.10 29.16
N ALA A 424 -3.38 13.06 28.71
CA ALA A 424 -2.66 14.29 28.38
C ALA A 424 -2.86 14.64 26.92
N GLN A 425 -3.01 15.93 26.63
CA GLN A 425 -3.14 16.45 25.27
C GLN A 425 -1.78 16.96 24.76
N SER A 426 -1.37 16.54 23.58
CA SER A 426 -0.19 17.08 22.89
C SER A 426 -0.59 17.54 21.49
N PHE A 427 0.04 18.60 21.02
CA PHE A 427 -0.08 19.05 19.62
C PHE A 427 1.26 18.83 18.93
N GLY A 428 1.20 18.46 17.66
CA GLY A 428 2.41 18.16 16.92
C GLY A 428 2.14 17.80 15.47
N TYR A 429 3.16 17.25 14.85
CA TYR A 429 3.10 16.79 13.48
C TYR A 429 3.75 15.40 13.34
N PHE A 430 3.32 14.70 12.32
CA PHE A 430 3.86 13.41 11.88
C PHE A 430 4.28 13.53 10.43
N ILE A 431 5.44 12.98 10.08
CA ILE A 431 5.88 12.89 8.68
C ILE A 431 5.62 11.46 8.21
N ASP A 432 4.71 11.30 7.25
CA ASP A 432 4.34 10.01 6.71
C ASP A 432 5.42 9.41 5.79
N GLY A 433 5.22 8.17 5.34
CA GLY A 433 6.15 7.49 4.43
C GLY A 433 6.31 8.15 3.04
N ALA A 434 5.42 9.06 2.66
CA ALA A 434 5.49 9.87 1.44
C ALA A 434 6.14 11.25 1.65
N GLY A 435 6.52 11.58 2.90
CA GLY A 435 7.12 12.86 3.27
C GLY A 435 6.11 13.97 3.51
N ASN A 436 4.81 13.67 3.64
CA ASN A 436 3.80 14.67 3.98
C ASN A 436 3.83 14.97 5.48
N THR A 437 3.76 16.26 5.84
CA THR A 437 3.63 16.70 7.23
C THR A 437 2.15 16.75 7.61
N ILE A 438 1.76 15.94 8.61
CA ILE A 438 0.38 15.82 9.08
C ILE A 438 0.32 16.35 10.50
N TYR A 439 -0.27 17.53 10.67
CA TYR A 439 -0.51 18.09 11.99
C TYR A 439 -1.69 17.41 12.68
N GLY A 440 -1.68 17.40 14.01
CA GLY A 440 -2.76 16.80 14.78
C GLY A 440 -2.67 17.01 16.28
N ALA A 441 -3.71 16.57 16.97
CA ALA A 441 -3.77 16.48 18.42
C ALA A 441 -3.69 15.02 18.86
N LEU A 442 -2.86 14.74 19.85
CA LEU A 442 -2.66 13.43 20.46
C LEU A 442 -3.20 13.43 21.89
N PHE A 443 -4.00 12.43 22.24
CA PHE A 443 -4.52 12.21 23.59
C PHE A 443 -3.94 10.90 24.12
N ASP A 444 -3.04 11.00 25.10
CA ASP A 444 -2.32 9.86 25.67
C ASP A 444 -2.87 9.49 27.07
N PRO A 445 -3.51 8.34 27.22
CA PRO A 445 -4.00 7.85 28.51
C PRO A 445 -2.87 7.27 29.41
N ASN A 446 -1.68 6.98 28.84
CA ASN A 446 -0.60 6.27 29.52
C ASN A 446 0.38 7.22 30.21
N VAL A 447 -0.01 8.46 30.42
CA VAL A 447 0.77 9.44 31.16
C VAL A 447 0.58 9.28 32.68
N PRO A 448 1.52 9.78 33.51
CA PRO A 448 1.33 9.86 34.96
C PRO A 448 0.04 10.63 35.34
N GLU A 449 -0.56 10.27 36.48
CA GLU A 449 -1.85 10.83 36.91
C GLU A 449 -1.83 12.37 37.01
N ASN A 450 -0.71 12.94 37.45
CA ASN A 450 -0.53 14.39 37.55
C ASN A 450 -0.42 15.13 36.22
N GLN A 451 -0.31 14.41 35.10
CA GLN A 451 -0.31 14.97 33.74
C GLN A 451 -1.69 14.86 33.05
N LYS A 452 -2.60 14.07 33.60
CA LYS A 452 -3.95 13.93 33.03
C LYS A 452 -4.70 15.26 33.12
N GLY A 453 -5.40 15.60 32.05
CA GLY A 453 -6.08 16.89 31.91
C GLY A 453 -5.14 18.07 31.63
N TRP A 454 -3.89 17.81 31.24
CA TRP A 454 -2.93 18.84 30.86
C TRP A 454 -2.59 18.80 29.36
N ILE A 455 -2.28 19.97 28.83
CA ILE A 455 -1.56 20.13 27.58
C ILE A 455 -0.07 20.05 27.90
N LEU A 456 0.66 19.18 27.17
CA LEU A 456 2.08 18.99 27.37
C LEU A 456 2.90 19.88 26.42
N ASP A 457 4.07 20.31 26.88
CA ASP A 457 5.08 20.94 26.03
C ASP A 457 5.73 19.90 25.08
N LYS A 458 6.59 20.35 24.18
CA LYS A 458 7.30 19.51 23.22
C LYS A 458 8.23 18.48 23.88
N ASN A 459 8.60 18.69 25.14
CA ASN A 459 9.45 17.79 25.94
C ASN A 459 8.63 16.80 26.78
N GLY A 460 7.28 16.91 26.75
CA GLY A 460 6.38 16.04 27.51
C GLY A 460 6.08 16.50 28.93
N ASN A 461 6.41 17.75 29.30
CA ASN A 461 6.08 18.31 30.61
C ASN A 461 4.72 19.02 30.60
N PRO A 462 3.99 19.04 31.73
CA PRO A 462 2.78 19.83 31.85
C PRO A 462 3.04 21.31 31.56
N TYR A 463 2.34 21.85 30.58
CA TYR A 463 2.46 23.26 30.18
C TYR A 463 1.26 24.08 30.63
N GLN A 464 0.08 23.65 30.24
CA GLN A 464 -1.17 24.35 30.55
C GLN A 464 -2.30 23.34 30.83
N LYS A 465 -3.12 23.61 31.83
CA LYS A 465 -4.27 22.76 32.11
C LYS A 465 -5.30 22.86 30.99
N SER A 466 -5.77 21.73 30.48
CA SER A 466 -6.78 21.70 29.43
C SER A 466 -8.10 22.29 29.93
N ASN A 467 -8.66 23.22 29.19
CA ASN A 467 -10.01 23.68 29.43
C ASN A 467 -10.99 22.79 28.67
N LEU A 468 -11.77 22.01 29.42
CA LEU A 468 -12.72 21.06 28.85
C LEU A 468 -13.96 21.72 28.25
N ASN A 469 -14.18 23.02 28.52
CA ASN A 469 -15.41 23.73 28.17
C ASN A 469 -15.21 24.81 27.10
N ALA A 470 -13.96 25.18 26.81
CA ALA A 470 -13.67 26.25 25.85
C ALA A 470 -12.33 26.02 25.12
N THR A 471 -12.27 26.52 23.90
CA THR A 471 -11.03 26.61 23.12
C THR A 471 -10.06 27.55 23.81
N GLN A 472 -8.82 27.09 23.97
CA GLN A 472 -7.69 27.88 24.45
C GLN A 472 -6.80 28.24 23.27
N THR A 473 -6.18 29.42 23.33
CA THR A 473 -5.12 29.83 22.43
C THR A 473 -3.80 29.74 23.18
N ILE A 474 -2.85 29.03 22.60
CA ILE A 474 -1.51 28.80 23.20
C ILE A 474 -0.41 29.04 22.18
N ASP A 475 0.78 29.39 22.64
CA ASP A 475 1.94 29.55 21.77
C ASP A 475 2.36 28.19 21.18
N ARG A 476 2.65 28.18 19.89
CA ARG A 476 2.97 26.96 19.13
C ARG A 476 4.35 26.41 19.49
N ASP A 477 5.37 27.26 19.54
CA ASP A 477 6.77 26.81 19.57
C ASP A 477 7.17 26.01 20.80
N PRO A 478 6.70 26.30 22.03
CA PRO A 478 6.95 25.46 23.18
C PRO A 478 6.19 24.12 23.16
N ILE A 479 5.13 24.02 22.38
CA ILE A 479 4.16 22.91 22.41
C ILE A 479 4.38 21.91 21.29
N LEU A 480 4.61 22.41 20.07
CA LEU A 480 4.58 21.60 18.86
C LEU A 480 5.77 20.60 18.83
N ARG A 481 5.46 19.30 18.78
CA ARG A 481 6.47 18.24 18.71
C ARG A 481 6.29 17.34 17.51
N GLU A 482 7.35 16.66 17.11
CA GLU A 482 7.25 15.58 16.12
C GLU A 482 6.75 14.30 16.78
N PHE A 483 5.67 13.72 16.22
CA PHE A 483 5.18 12.40 16.58
C PHE A 483 5.89 11.31 15.78
N LYS A 484 5.98 10.13 16.36
CA LYS A 484 6.44 8.92 15.71
C LYS A 484 5.30 7.91 15.61
N GLU A 485 5.35 7.00 14.66
CA GLU A 485 4.30 6.00 14.43
C GLU A 485 3.96 5.21 15.72
N LYS A 486 4.97 4.89 16.53
CA LYS A 486 4.81 4.22 17.82
C LYS A 486 3.93 4.97 18.83
N ASP A 487 3.84 6.31 18.71
CA ASP A 487 3.02 7.13 19.62
C ASP A 487 1.52 6.84 19.38
N PHE A 488 1.15 6.46 18.16
CA PHE A 488 -0.23 6.15 17.76
C PHE A 488 -0.67 4.72 18.14
N GLU A 489 0.23 3.87 18.60
CA GLU A 489 -0.14 2.53 19.06
C GLU A 489 -0.99 2.59 20.34
N LYS A 490 -0.68 3.53 21.24
CA LYS A 490 -1.23 3.63 22.59
C LYS A 490 -1.96 4.92 22.90
N ALA A 491 -1.95 5.88 21.99
CA ALA A 491 -2.60 7.17 22.13
C ALA A 491 -3.51 7.47 20.93
N LEU A 492 -4.53 8.31 21.15
CA LEU A 492 -5.49 8.70 20.11
C LEU A 492 -4.93 9.90 19.34
N PHE A 493 -4.68 9.73 18.07
CA PHE A 493 -4.26 10.83 17.21
C PHE A 493 -5.42 11.31 16.33
N PHE A 494 -5.69 12.60 16.37
CA PHE A 494 -6.71 13.30 15.58
C PHE A 494 -6.00 14.16 14.54
N PRO A 495 -5.81 13.69 13.29
CA PRO A 495 -5.17 14.48 12.24
C PRO A 495 -6.01 15.70 11.88
N MET A 496 -5.35 16.77 11.48
CA MET A 496 -6.00 18.00 11.01
C MET A 496 -6.42 17.83 9.54
N ALA A 497 -7.50 17.09 9.33
CA ALA A 497 -7.99 16.66 8.03
C ALA A 497 -8.74 17.76 7.23
N GLY A 498 -8.86 18.96 7.78
CA GLY A 498 -9.67 20.03 7.21
C GLY A 498 -11.13 20.01 7.67
N MET A 499 -11.91 20.86 7.06
CA MET A 499 -13.36 20.97 7.26
C MET A 499 -14.01 21.45 5.97
N TYR A 500 -15.30 21.16 5.81
CA TYR A 500 -16.03 21.54 4.63
C TYR A 500 -17.28 22.38 4.99
N ASN A 501 -17.52 23.43 4.23
CA ASN A 501 -18.71 24.29 4.32
C ASN A 501 -18.97 24.93 5.70
N GLU A 502 -17.94 25.13 6.53
CA GLU A 502 -18.11 25.76 7.85
C GLU A 502 -18.65 27.20 7.73
N TYR A 503 -18.11 27.96 6.78
CA TYR A 503 -18.46 29.35 6.55
C TYR A 503 -19.20 29.60 5.22
N GLY A 504 -19.90 28.59 4.71
CA GLY A 504 -20.56 28.68 3.40
C GLY A 504 -19.61 28.47 2.22
N GLN A 505 -18.42 27.94 2.45
CA GLN A 505 -17.42 27.64 1.42
C GLN A 505 -17.79 26.35 0.69
N SER A 506 -17.63 26.33 -0.63
CA SER A 506 -17.87 25.17 -1.49
C SER A 506 -16.63 24.32 -1.74
N HIS A 507 -15.68 24.29 -0.79
CA HIS A 507 -14.43 23.54 -0.91
C HIS A 507 -13.97 23.04 0.47
N LEU A 508 -13.09 22.05 0.47
CA LEU A 508 -12.39 21.60 1.67
C LEU A 508 -11.43 22.72 2.09
N ALA A 509 -11.63 23.24 3.31
CA ALA A 509 -10.81 24.30 3.87
C ALA A 509 -9.80 23.76 4.87
N LYS A 510 -8.60 24.31 4.84
CA LYS A 510 -7.52 24.11 5.82
C LYS A 510 -7.12 22.64 6.08
N PRO A 511 -7.12 21.73 5.07
CA PRO A 511 -6.56 20.42 5.28
C PRO A 511 -5.10 20.54 5.70
N GLY A 512 -4.68 19.71 6.66
CA GLY A 512 -3.32 19.72 7.20
C GLY A 512 -3.07 20.71 8.35
N SER A 513 -3.85 21.78 8.52
CA SER A 513 -3.64 22.77 9.58
C SER A 513 -4.80 22.90 10.56
N GLN A 514 -6.00 22.52 10.17
CA GLN A 514 -7.19 22.49 11.02
C GLN A 514 -7.88 21.13 10.92
N GLY A 515 -8.29 20.57 12.06
CA GLY A 515 -9.21 19.45 12.16
C GLY A 515 -10.59 19.90 12.60
N ALA A 516 -11.61 19.12 12.26
CA ALA A 516 -12.94 19.25 12.81
C ALA A 516 -13.58 17.86 12.91
N TYR A 517 -14.09 17.54 14.09
CA TYR A 517 -14.63 16.22 14.42
C TYR A 517 -15.99 16.36 15.09
N TRP A 518 -17.02 15.75 14.49
CA TRP A 518 -18.35 15.76 15.06
C TRP A 518 -18.41 15.01 16.39
N LEU A 519 -19.11 15.61 17.34
CA LEU A 519 -19.62 14.97 18.55
C LEU A 519 -21.13 14.78 18.40
N ALA A 520 -21.67 13.73 19.00
CA ALA A 520 -23.09 13.37 18.85
C ALA A 520 -24.06 14.36 19.48
N THR A 521 -23.59 15.36 20.24
CA THR A 521 -24.43 16.29 21.01
C THR A 521 -24.89 17.44 20.14
N GLY A 522 -26.20 17.50 19.88
CA GLY A 522 -26.89 18.66 19.28
C GLY A 522 -27.25 19.70 20.32
N GLY A 523 -27.29 20.98 19.92
CA GLY A 523 -27.66 22.07 20.80
C GLY A 523 -28.93 22.79 20.38
N ASN A 524 -29.35 22.64 19.12
CA ASN A 524 -30.60 23.20 18.57
C ASN A 524 -30.82 22.69 17.14
N ALA A 525 -31.76 23.25 16.42
CA ALA A 525 -32.09 22.87 15.05
C ALA A 525 -30.87 22.93 14.08
N THR A 526 -29.95 23.85 14.30
CA THR A 526 -28.88 24.17 13.33
C THR A 526 -27.45 23.98 13.85
N GLN A 527 -27.26 23.70 15.15
CA GLN A 527 -25.95 23.64 15.78
C GLN A 527 -25.70 22.33 16.52
N ALA A 528 -24.46 21.87 16.50
CA ALA A 528 -23.98 20.69 17.21
C ALA A 528 -22.56 20.92 17.77
N SER A 529 -22.13 20.03 18.66
CA SER A 529 -20.81 20.06 19.26
C SER A 529 -19.76 19.43 18.33
N ALA A 530 -18.56 19.99 18.35
CA ALA A 530 -17.41 19.43 17.63
C ALA A 530 -16.11 19.71 18.38
N PHE A 531 -15.10 18.88 18.15
CA PHE A 531 -13.70 19.14 18.47
C PHE A 531 -13.02 19.70 17.22
N ALA A 532 -12.50 20.92 17.27
CA ALA A 532 -11.97 21.60 16.09
C ALA A 532 -10.60 22.27 16.37
N PRO A 533 -9.52 21.48 16.46
CA PRO A 533 -8.17 21.98 16.70
C PRO A 533 -7.61 22.68 15.45
N TYR A 534 -6.76 23.69 15.67
CA TYR A 534 -6.14 24.45 14.60
C TYR A 534 -4.71 24.85 14.96
N VAL A 535 -3.74 24.60 14.09
CA VAL A 535 -2.37 25.11 14.14
C VAL A 535 -2.26 26.29 13.19
N SER A 536 -2.00 27.47 13.74
CA SER A 536 -1.90 28.71 12.99
C SER A 536 -0.47 28.97 12.52
N GLU A 537 -0.33 29.56 11.35
CA GLU A 537 0.92 30.16 10.86
C GLU A 537 1.43 31.29 11.76
N ARG A 538 0.55 31.93 12.53
CA ARG A 538 0.87 33.04 13.46
C ARG A 538 1.46 32.58 14.79
N ASN A 539 2.14 31.44 14.82
CA ASN A 539 2.71 30.86 16.02
C ASN A 539 1.73 30.53 17.14
N GLN A 540 0.50 30.16 16.80
CA GLN A 540 -0.56 29.85 17.75
C GLN A 540 -1.16 28.46 17.47
N ILE A 541 -1.64 27.84 18.54
CA ILE A 541 -2.48 26.64 18.50
C ILE A 541 -3.80 26.98 19.19
N TYR A 542 -4.89 26.65 18.51
CA TYR A 542 -6.25 26.68 19.08
C TYR A 542 -6.63 25.26 19.44
N THR A 543 -6.91 25.00 20.71
CA THR A 543 -7.13 23.63 21.19
C THR A 543 -8.39 22.98 20.65
N GLY A 544 -9.37 23.77 20.23
CA GLY A 544 -10.62 23.29 19.67
C GLY A 544 -11.57 22.61 20.67
N ASN A 545 -11.24 22.62 21.94
CA ASN A 545 -12.03 21.98 22.99
C ASN A 545 -13.29 22.79 23.25
N THR A 546 -14.46 22.18 23.09
CA THR A 546 -15.73 22.81 23.48
C THR A 546 -16.81 21.78 23.74
N LYS A 547 -17.56 21.98 24.84
CA LYS A 547 -18.80 21.24 25.10
C LYS A 547 -20.02 21.91 24.46
N SER A 548 -19.89 23.18 24.05
CA SER A 548 -20.99 23.95 23.51
C SER A 548 -21.29 23.54 22.09
N ALA A 549 -22.54 23.29 21.76
CA ALA A 549 -23.00 23.09 20.40
C ALA A 549 -23.03 24.45 19.65
N LYS A 550 -21.94 24.76 18.96
CA LYS A 550 -21.75 26.03 18.24
C LYS A 550 -21.48 25.87 16.76
N HIS A 551 -21.19 24.66 16.33
CA HIS A 551 -20.83 24.36 14.95
C HIS A 551 -22.09 24.14 14.11
N ALA A 552 -22.11 24.72 12.92
CA ALA A 552 -23.27 24.61 12.04
C ALA A 552 -23.42 23.17 11.52
N LYS A 553 -24.57 22.52 11.74
CA LYS A 553 -24.87 21.15 11.32
C LYS A 553 -24.73 20.93 9.80
N ARG A 554 -24.81 22.03 9.01
CA ARG A 554 -24.57 22.01 7.56
C ARG A 554 -23.10 21.79 7.18
N ALA A 555 -22.17 22.10 8.09
CA ALA A 555 -20.75 21.83 7.87
C ALA A 555 -20.49 20.33 7.79
N MET A 556 -19.39 19.95 7.15
CA MET A 556 -18.96 18.57 7.06
C MET A 556 -17.63 18.41 7.76
N TYR A 557 -17.63 17.53 8.75
CA TYR A 557 -16.48 17.23 9.60
C TYR A 557 -16.18 15.75 9.61
N SER A 558 -14.97 15.42 9.97
CA SER A 558 -14.57 14.03 10.22
C SER A 558 -15.36 13.41 11.38
N ILE A 559 -15.47 12.10 11.38
CA ILE A 559 -16.04 11.31 12.48
C ILE A 559 -14.96 10.38 13.02
N ARG A 560 -14.65 10.54 14.32
CA ARG A 560 -13.84 9.62 15.10
C ARG A 560 -14.78 8.80 15.99
N PRO A 561 -15.15 7.58 15.61
CA PRO A 561 -16.19 6.85 16.34
C PRO A 561 -15.65 6.14 17.58
N ILE A 562 -16.55 5.77 18.49
CA ILE A 562 -16.31 4.86 19.62
C ILE A 562 -16.86 3.47 19.27
N TYR A 563 -16.20 2.40 19.74
CA TYR A 563 -16.64 1.02 19.56
C TYR A 563 -17.56 0.61 20.70
N VAL A 564 -18.78 0.22 20.36
CA VAL A 564 -19.82 -0.26 21.31
C VAL A 564 -20.26 -1.68 21.01
N GLY A 565 -19.73 -2.28 19.93
CA GLY A 565 -20.16 -3.59 19.45
C GLY A 565 -19.89 -4.71 20.42
N GLN A 566 -20.79 -5.70 20.35
CA GLN A 566 -20.69 -7.00 21.00
C GLN A 566 -19.84 -7.96 20.17
#